data_5eafafabf2d27e285730a08c7c13878e
#
_entry.id   5eafafabf2d27e285730a08c7c13878e
#
_cell.length_a   1.000
_cell.length_b   1.000
_cell.length_c   1.000
_cell.angle_alpha   90.00
_cell.angle_beta   90.00
_cell.angle_gamma   90.00
#
_symmetry.space_group_name_H-M   'P 1'
#
loop_
_entity.id
_entity.type
_entity.pdbx_description
1 polymer ?
#
loop_
_entity_poly.entity_id
_entity_poly.type
_entity_poly.pdbx_seq_one_letter_code
_entity_poly.pdbx_strand_id
1 'polypeptide(L)'
;MKRQLQKGFTLIELMIVVAIIGILAAIALPAYQDYMVRTRVSEGLTLAQSLKSQIAVDGAGSAASLTTLLTNWNAQNGGSGASSKYVASIQGNTTSGVITIKYKAPETGLGTGSTATDLLLLPYIKGSAADGTTAYFDTLALAQAAGATGTLEWGCQSATNATMTTQGFPNIPTALATALQAKYAPANCR
;
A
#
# COMPACT_ATOMS: atom_id res chain seq x y z
N MET A 1 50.87 -48.46 4.52
CA MET A 1 49.93 -47.29 4.45
C MET A 1 49.30 -47.27 3.08
N LYS A 2 47.98 -47.50 2.96
CA LYS A 2 47.27 -47.43 1.67
C LYS A 2 46.98 -45.96 1.38
N ARG A 3 47.59 -45.39 0.34
CA ARG A 3 47.24 -44.08 -0.17
C ARG A 3 45.81 -44.13 -0.73
N GLN A 4 44.87 -43.42 -0.12
CA GLN A 4 43.56 -43.20 -0.69
C GLN A 4 43.71 -42.24 -1.89
N LEU A 5 43.38 -42.70 -3.07
CA LEU A 5 43.31 -41.85 -4.27
C LEU A 5 42.15 -40.91 -4.10
N GLN A 6 42.42 -39.62 -3.91
CA GLN A 6 41.38 -38.57 -3.93
C GLN A 6 40.82 -38.49 -5.37
N LYS A 7 39.52 -38.78 -5.51
CA LYS A 7 38.78 -38.55 -6.77
C LYS A 7 38.57 -37.05 -6.89
N GLY A 8 39.16 -36.46 -7.89
CA GLY A 8 38.93 -35.04 -8.26
C GLY A 8 37.66 -34.87 -9.07
N PHE A 9 37.02 -33.71 -8.95
CA PHE A 9 35.89 -33.30 -9.81
C PHE A 9 36.37 -33.13 -11.25
N THR A 10 35.55 -33.56 -12.21
CA THR A 10 35.82 -33.30 -13.62
C THR A 10 35.39 -31.87 -13.99
N LEU A 11 36.08 -31.24 -14.93
CA LEU A 11 35.79 -29.91 -15.42
C LEU A 11 34.37 -29.83 -16.01
N ILE A 12 33.91 -30.91 -16.66
CA ILE A 12 32.59 -30.98 -17.26
C ILE A 12 31.46 -31.03 -16.21
N GLU A 13 31.69 -31.75 -15.11
CA GLU A 13 30.72 -31.75 -13.99
C GLU A 13 30.53 -30.34 -13.42
N LEU A 14 31.61 -29.58 -13.25
CA LEU A 14 31.54 -28.22 -12.76
C LEU A 14 30.82 -27.31 -13.77
N MET A 15 31.12 -27.43 -15.07
CA MET A 15 30.49 -26.60 -16.11
C MET A 15 28.98 -26.82 -16.19
N ILE A 16 28.51 -28.08 -16.11
CA ILE A 16 27.06 -28.37 -16.14
C ILE A 16 26.34 -27.76 -14.94
N VAL A 17 26.93 -27.89 -13.74
CA VAL A 17 26.34 -27.34 -12.52
C VAL A 17 26.20 -25.81 -12.59
N VAL A 18 27.28 -25.11 -13.01
CA VAL A 18 27.25 -23.65 -13.15
C VAL A 18 26.23 -23.21 -14.22
N ALA A 19 26.12 -23.95 -15.33
CA ALA A 19 25.15 -23.66 -16.38
C ALA A 19 23.69 -23.78 -15.85
N ILE A 20 23.38 -24.84 -15.09
CA ILE A 20 22.05 -25.04 -14.50
C ILE A 20 21.75 -23.94 -13.48
N ILE A 21 22.68 -23.62 -12.59
CA ILE A 21 22.54 -22.55 -11.61
C ILE A 21 22.30 -21.21 -12.31
N GLY A 22 23.03 -20.91 -13.40
CA GLY A 22 22.87 -19.71 -14.18
C GLY A 22 21.45 -19.55 -14.77
N ILE A 23 20.89 -20.63 -15.33
CA ILE A 23 19.53 -20.62 -15.87
C ILE A 23 18.50 -20.42 -14.76
N LEU A 24 18.63 -21.12 -13.65
CA LEU A 24 17.73 -20.98 -12.51
C LEU A 24 17.80 -19.58 -11.89
N ALA A 25 18.99 -19.02 -11.72
CA ALA A 25 19.19 -17.68 -11.20
C ALA A 25 18.59 -16.60 -12.12
N ALA A 26 18.67 -16.74 -13.43
CA ALA A 26 18.11 -15.80 -14.39
C ALA A 26 16.59 -15.61 -14.22
N ILE A 27 15.88 -16.65 -13.83
CA ILE A 27 14.42 -16.61 -13.59
C ILE A 27 14.11 -16.21 -12.14
N ALA A 28 14.89 -16.68 -11.17
CA ALA A 28 14.61 -16.49 -9.76
C ALA A 28 14.90 -15.06 -9.28
N LEU A 29 15.97 -14.41 -9.75
CA LEU A 29 16.37 -13.09 -9.28
C LEU A 29 15.31 -12.00 -9.49
N PRO A 30 14.71 -11.83 -10.69
CA PRO A 30 13.69 -10.80 -10.89
C PRO A 30 12.42 -11.06 -10.06
N ALA A 31 12.02 -12.31 -9.92
CA ALA A 31 10.87 -12.68 -9.08
C ALA A 31 11.12 -12.38 -7.60
N TYR A 32 12.34 -12.64 -7.12
CA TYR A 32 12.75 -12.31 -5.74
C TYR A 32 12.78 -10.80 -5.51
N GLN A 33 13.24 -10.01 -6.45
CA GLN A 33 13.24 -8.54 -6.35
C GLN A 33 11.81 -8.00 -6.23
N ASP A 34 10.89 -8.43 -7.08
CA ASP A 34 9.48 -8.02 -7.00
C ASP A 34 8.82 -8.43 -5.68
N TYR A 35 9.14 -9.62 -5.17
CA TYR A 35 8.68 -10.09 -3.87
C TYR A 35 9.18 -9.17 -2.74
N MET A 36 10.46 -8.83 -2.74
CA MET A 36 11.06 -7.93 -1.73
C MET A 36 10.44 -6.54 -1.76
N VAL A 37 10.17 -5.98 -2.95
CA VAL A 37 9.47 -4.69 -3.08
C VAL A 37 8.08 -4.76 -2.46
N ARG A 38 7.30 -5.80 -2.76
CA ARG A 38 5.96 -5.99 -2.17
C ARG A 38 5.98 -6.10 -0.65
N THR A 39 6.97 -6.78 -0.08
CA THR A 39 7.13 -6.89 1.37
C THR A 39 7.39 -5.52 2.00
N ARG A 40 8.23 -4.70 1.38
CA ARG A 40 8.51 -3.32 1.85
C ARG A 40 7.30 -2.40 1.68
N VAL A 41 6.52 -2.60 0.63
CA VAL A 41 5.25 -1.87 0.43
C VAL A 41 4.24 -2.24 1.53
N SER A 42 4.17 -3.50 1.95
CA SER A 42 3.27 -3.93 3.04
C SER A 42 3.57 -3.25 4.37
N GLU A 43 4.84 -2.85 4.63
CA GLU A 43 5.21 -2.09 5.83
C GLU A 43 4.44 -0.76 5.91
N GLY A 44 4.30 -0.04 4.79
CA GLY A 44 3.54 1.20 4.75
C GLY A 44 2.07 1.00 5.12
N LEU A 45 1.45 -0.10 4.69
CA LEU A 45 0.08 -0.43 5.09
C LEU A 45 -0.03 -0.71 6.59
N THR A 46 0.96 -1.41 7.16
CA THR A 46 1.00 -1.68 8.61
C THR A 46 1.12 -0.39 9.41
N LEU A 47 1.99 0.53 9.00
CA LEU A 47 2.14 1.84 9.64
C LEU A 47 0.87 2.70 9.51
N ALA A 48 0.16 2.62 8.39
CA ALA A 48 -1.08 3.35 8.18
C ALA A 48 -2.25 2.86 9.06
N GLN A 49 -2.15 1.68 9.68
CA GLN A 49 -3.21 1.15 10.54
C GLN A 49 -3.48 2.05 11.76
N SER A 50 -2.45 2.70 12.31
CA SER A 50 -2.62 3.63 13.42
C SER A 50 -3.50 4.82 13.03
N LEU A 51 -3.26 5.43 11.86
CA LEU A 51 -4.07 6.52 11.35
C LEU A 51 -5.48 6.06 10.98
N LYS A 52 -5.63 4.88 10.36
CA LYS A 52 -6.94 4.28 10.07
C LYS A 52 -7.78 4.12 11.34
N SER A 53 -7.17 3.62 12.41
CA SER A 53 -7.85 3.46 13.71
C SER A 53 -8.28 4.80 14.30
N GLN A 54 -7.42 5.83 14.22
CA GLN A 54 -7.77 7.17 14.71
C GLN A 54 -8.91 7.79 13.89
N ILE A 55 -8.91 7.66 12.58
CA ILE A 55 -10.02 8.12 11.72
C ILE A 55 -11.31 7.40 12.08
N ALA A 56 -11.25 6.09 12.35
CA ALA A 56 -12.44 5.32 12.72
C ALA A 56 -13.05 5.75 14.06
N VAL A 57 -12.22 6.12 15.04
CA VAL A 57 -12.68 6.48 16.40
C VAL A 57 -13.06 7.96 16.47
N ASP A 58 -12.18 8.83 16.01
CA ASP A 58 -12.28 10.28 16.25
C ASP A 58 -12.68 11.06 14.99
N GLY A 59 -12.32 10.57 13.80
CA GLY A 59 -12.50 11.31 12.55
C GLY A 59 -13.80 11.02 11.83
N ALA A 60 -14.41 9.85 12.03
CA ALA A 60 -15.58 9.44 11.27
C ALA A 60 -16.87 10.19 11.65
N GLY A 61 -16.96 10.71 12.88
CA GLY A 61 -18.17 11.32 13.42
C GLY A 61 -18.52 12.70 12.82
N SER A 62 -17.53 13.49 12.39
CA SER A 62 -17.77 14.80 11.75
C SER A 62 -16.59 15.28 10.92
N ALA A 63 -16.87 16.12 9.93
CA ALA A 63 -15.85 16.74 9.10
C ALA A 63 -14.87 17.63 9.89
N ALA A 64 -15.35 18.31 10.94
CA ALA A 64 -14.51 19.14 11.80
C ALA A 64 -13.53 18.30 12.63
N SER A 65 -13.99 17.19 13.21
CA SER A 65 -13.15 16.25 13.95
C SER A 65 -12.10 15.62 13.01
N LEU A 66 -12.49 15.20 11.82
CA LEU A 66 -11.59 14.66 10.79
C LEU A 66 -10.50 15.66 10.42
N THR A 67 -10.88 16.92 10.16
CA THR A 67 -9.93 18.00 9.82
C THR A 67 -8.93 18.22 10.94
N THR A 68 -9.39 18.32 12.19
CA THR A 68 -8.53 18.55 13.36
C THR A 68 -7.56 17.38 13.56
N LEU A 69 -8.05 16.15 13.52
CA LEU A 69 -7.25 14.94 13.68
C LEU A 69 -6.17 14.87 12.61
N LEU A 70 -6.52 15.05 11.34
CA LEU A 70 -5.57 14.91 10.23
C LEU A 70 -4.59 16.08 10.14
N THR A 71 -4.99 17.28 10.56
CA THR A 71 -4.06 18.40 10.68
C THR A 71 -2.99 18.09 11.74
N ASN A 72 -3.40 17.59 12.90
CA ASN A 72 -2.47 17.21 13.97
C ASN A 72 -1.57 16.03 13.56
N TRP A 73 -2.14 15.02 12.90
CA TRP A 73 -1.36 13.90 12.39
C TRP A 73 -0.31 14.35 11.36
N ASN A 74 -0.73 15.11 10.37
CA ASN A 74 0.15 15.56 9.28
C ASN A 74 1.31 16.44 9.79
N ALA A 75 1.11 17.18 10.89
CA ALA A 75 2.15 17.99 11.51
C ALA A 75 3.24 17.18 12.23
N GLN A 76 2.97 15.91 12.54
CA GLN A 76 3.93 15.05 13.23
C GLN A 76 5.17 14.80 12.36
N ASN A 77 6.28 14.45 13.01
CA ASN A 77 7.53 14.05 12.35
C ASN A 77 7.98 15.05 11.25
N GLY A 78 7.96 16.35 11.57
CA GLY A 78 8.40 17.40 10.64
C GLY A 78 7.50 17.57 9.42
N GLY A 79 6.21 17.29 9.54
CA GLY A 79 5.23 17.41 8.46
C GLY A 79 5.08 16.17 7.60
N SER A 80 5.59 15.02 8.04
CA SER A 80 5.51 13.75 7.31
C SER A 80 4.42 12.81 7.85
N GLY A 81 3.79 13.14 8.98
CA GLY A 81 2.92 12.22 9.71
C GLY A 81 3.75 11.07 10.28
N ALA A 82 3.59 9.87 9.74
CA ALA A 82 4.46 8.73 10.05
C ALA A 82 5.45 8.47 8.91
N SER A 83 6.65 8.01 9.26
CA SER A 83 7.68 7.62 8.29
C SER A 83 8.51 6.44 8.79
N SER A 84 9.21 5.76 7.89
CA SER A 84 10.13 4.67 8.21
C SER A 84 11.32 4.61 7.25
N LYS A 85 12.09 3.51 7.31
CA LYS A 85 13.16 3.27 6.35
C LYS A 85 12.65 3.31 4.91
N TYR A 86 11.49 2.69 4.62
CA TYR A 86 10.94 2.54 3.26
C TYR A 86 9.81 3.52 2.96
N VAL A 87 9.20 4.13 3.99
CA VAL A 87 8.08 5.06 3.86
C VAL A 87 8.56 6.48 4.09
N ALA A 88 8.32 7.36 3.11
CA ALA A 88 8.67 8.77 3.19
C ALA A 88 7.68 9.53 4.07
N SER A 89 6.38 9.31 3.86
CA SER A 89 5.32 9.96 4.62
C SER A 89 4.04 9.14 4.59
N ILE A 90 3.23 9.29 5.63
CA ILE A 90 1.83 8.84 5.70
C ILE A 90 1.01 10.05 6.12
N GLN A 91 0.25 10.59 5.19
CA GLN A 91 -0.54 11.80 5.40
C GLN A 91 -2.01 11.56 5.06
N GLY A 92 -2.89 12.22 5.79
CA GLY A 92 -4.33 12.22 5.53
C GLY A 92 -4.78 13.53 4.89
N ASN A 93 -5.63 13.44 3.89
CA ASN A 93 -6.32 14.60 3.33
C ASN A 93 -7.38 15.07 4.33
N THR A 94 -7.26 16.29 4.82
CA THR A 94 -8.08 16.85 5.90
C THR A 94 -9.57 16.98 5.57
N THR A 95 -9.93 16.96 4.29
CA THR A 95 -11.32 17.08 3.84
C THR A 95 -11.93 15.72 3.52
N SER A 96 -11.18 14.85 2.84
CA SER A 96 -11.72 13.57 2.35
C SER A 96 -11.42 12.37 3.25
N GLY A 97 -10.44 12.50 4.15
CA GLY A 97 -9.96 11.39 4.96
C GLY A 97 -9.07 10.38 4.20
N VAL A 98 -8.80 10.62 2.92
CA VAL A 98 -7.93 9.74 2.12
C VAL A 98 -6.52 9.77 2.68
N ILE A 99 -5.98 8.58 2.97
CA ILE A 99 -4.61 8.43 3.44
C ILE A 99 -3.70 8.17 2.22
N THR A 100 -2.67 8.99 2.06
CA THR A 100 -1.61 8.79 1.07
C THR A 100 -0.37 8.24 1.76
N ILE A 101 0.05 7.05 1.36
CA ILE A 101 1.31 6.43 1.78
C ILE A 101 2.32 6.67 0.66
N LYS A 102 3.37 7.44 0.95
CA LYS A 102 4.43 7.73 0.00
C LYS A 102 5.69 6.93 0.33
N TYR A 103 6.18 6.16 -0.64
CA TYR A 103 7.37 5.32 -0.46
C TYR A 103 8.64 6.04 -0.92
N LYS A 104 9.77 5.71 -0.27
CA LYS A 104 11.11 6.12 -0.71
C LYS A 104 11.56 5.21 -1.84
N ALA A 105 11.58 5.71 -3.07
CA ALA A 105 11.80 4.89 -4.25
C ALA A 105 13.09 4.03 -4.20
N PRO A 106 14.28 4.58 -3.88
CA PRO A 106 15.51 3.79 -3.86
C PRO A 106 15.47 2.68 -2.78
N GLU A 107 15.08 3.04 -1.56
CA GLU A 107 15.08 2.14 -0.39
C GLU A 107 14.03 1.03 -0.53
N THR A 108 12.91 1.35 -1.15
CA THR A 108 11.84 0.37 -1.42
C THR A 108 12.23 -0.59 -2.55
N GLY A 109 13.09 -0.14 -3.47
CA GLY A 109 13.48 -0.91 -4.66
C GLY A 109 12.64 -0.58 -5.89
N LEU A 110 11.92 0.55 -5.88
CA LEU A 110 11.14 1.05 -7.00
C LEU A 110 12.00 1.67 -8.12
N GLY A 111 13.29 1.81 -7.86
CA GLY A 111 14.26 2.44 -8.76
C GLY A 111 14.51 3.92 -8.44
N THR A 112 15.74 4.35 -8.65
CA THR A 112 16.14 5.74 -8.43
C THR A 112 15.39 6.67 -9.38
N GLY A 113 14.78 7.73 -8.84
CA GLY A 113 14.01 8.69 -9.63
C GLY A 113 12.59 8.25 -9.99
N SER A 114 12.10 7.11 -9.51
CA SER A 114 10.70 6.71 -9.69
C SER A 114 9.78 7.71 -9.02
N THR A 115 8.79 8.22 -9.75
CA THR A 115 7.71 9.06 -9.23
C THR A 115 6.48 8.24 -8.85
N ALA A 116 6.39 6.98 -9.28
CA ALA A 116 5.28 6.07 -9.01
C ALA A 116 5.44 5.42 -7.62
N THR A 117 5.21 6.19 -6.56
CA THR A 117 5.53 5.84 -5.18
C THR A 117 4.34 5.87 -4.23
N ASP A 118 3.16 6.28 -4.68
CA ASP A 118 2.04 6.59 -3.79
C ASP A 118 1.00 5.47 -3.79
N LEU A 119 0.55 5.09 -2.59
CA LEU A 119 -0.56 4.16 -2.39
C LEU A 119 -1.65 4.89 -1.62
N LEU A 120 -2.90 4.77 -2.07
CA LEU A 120 -4.03 5.44 -1.47
C LEU A 120 -4.89 4.47 -0.66
N LEU A 121 -5.30 4.91 0.53
CA LEU A 121 -6.35 4.26 1.32
C LEU A 121 -7.53 5.22 1.41
N LEU A 122 -8.67 4.77 0.93
CA LEU A 122 -9.88 5.58 0.81
C LEU A 122 -10.91 5.12 1.84
N PRO A 123 -11.38 6.01 2.73
CA PRO A 123 -12.41 5.70 3.70
C PRO A 123 -13.81 5.84 3.06
N TYR A 124 -14.67 4.86 3.31
CA TYR A 124 -16.07 4.81 2.87
C TYR A 124 -16.97 4.48 4.06
N ILE A 125 -18.19 5.01 4.04
CA ILE A 125 -19.24 4.63 4.97
C ILE A 125 -20.26 3.77 4.25
N LYS A 126 -20.53 2.60 4.82
CA LYS A 126 -21.57 1.68 4.36
C LYS A 126 -22.59 1.48 5.47
N GLY A 127 -23.83 1.85 5.20
CA GLY A 127 -24.89 1.81 6.20
C GLY A 127 -26.18 2.42 5.69
N SER A 128 -26.68 3.45 6.38
CA SER A 128 -27.93 4.12 6.07
C SER A 128 -27.73 5.62 5.89
N ALA A 129 -28.53 6.22 5.02
CA ALA A 129 -28.65 7.68 4.89
C ALA A 129 -29.21 8.30 6.20
N ALA A 130 -29.26 9.63 6.27
CA ALA A 130 -29.77 10.36 7.44
C ALA A 130 -31.20 9.99 7.85
N ASP A 131 -32.00 9.44 6.93
CA ASP A 131 -33.35 8.93 7.19
C ASP A 131 -33.39 7.59 7.97
N GLY A 132 -32.23 6.98 8.17
CA GLY A 132 -32.07 5.68 8.85
C GLY A 132 -32.58 4.46 8.10
N THR A 133 -33.16 4.62 6.91
CA THR A 133 -33.83 3.56 6.16
C THR A 133 -33.23 3.28 4.80
N THR A 134 -32.78 4.34 4.10
CA THR A 134 -32.20 4.21 2.76
C THR A 134 -30.77 3.69 2.85
N ALA A 135 -30.45 2.59 2.15
CA ALA A 135 -29.10 2.06 2.08
C ALA A 135 -28.13 3.12 1.52
N TYR A 136 -26.99 3.26 2.18
CA TYR A 136 -25.94 4.24 1.82
C TYR A 136 -24.58 3.57 1.69
N PHE A 137 -23.88 3.88 0.63
CA PHE A 137 -22.47 3.49 0.47
C PHE A 137 -21.74 4.55 -0.36
N ASP A 138 -20.88 5.33 0.29
CA ASP A 138 -20.09 6.36 -0.38
C ASP A 138 -18.85 6.74 0.44
N THR A 139 -18.02 7.64 -0.10
CA THR A 139 -16.83 8.15 0.57
C THR A 139 -17.18 8.81 1.90
N LEU A 140 -16.24 8.77 2.86
CA LEU A 140 -16.43 9.35 4.19
C LEU A 140 -16.88 10.82 4.12
N ALA A 141 -16.28 11.61 3.24
CA ALA A 141 -16.63 13.04 3.10
C ALA A 141 -18.09 13.26 2.64
N LEU A 142 -18.55 12.47 1.67
CA LEU A 142 -19.95 12.55 1.19
C LEU A 142 -20.93 12.02 2.25
N ALA A 143 -20.53 10.97 2.96
CA ALA A 143 -21.33 10.42 4.05
C ALA A 143 -21.52 11.43 5.20
N GLN A 144 -20.46 12.12 5.59
CA GLN A 144 -20.52 13.18 6.60
C GLN A 144 -21.40 14.36 6.17
N ALA A 145 -21.28 14.76 4.89
CA ALA A 145 -22.12 15.84 4.32
C ALA A 145 -23.61 15.43 4.25
N ALA A 146 -23.89 14.15 4.00
CA ALA A 146 -25.24 13.61 3.93
C ALA A 146 -25.83 13.23 5.30
N GLY A 147 -25.05 13.30 6.40
CA GLY A 147 -25.45 12.80 7.72
C GLY A 147 -25.67 11.28 7.77
N ALA A 148 -25.04 10.55 6.87
CA ALA A 148 -25.17 9.10 6.80
C ALA A 148 -24.40 8.43 7.95
N THR A 149 -24.91 7.28 8.41
CA THR A 149 -24.33 6.50 9.52
C THR A 149 -24.09 5.06 9.06
N GLY A 150 -23.04 4.44 9.61
CA GLY A 150 -22.71 3.06 9.22
C GLY A 150 -21.32 2.63 9.66
N THR A 151 -20.85 1.58 9.04
CA THR A 151 -19.50 1.03 9.25
C THR A 151 -18.50 1.70 8.31
N LEU A 152 -17.31 1.99 8.83
CA LEU A 152 -16.20 2.51 8.05
C LEU A 152 -15.51 1.35 7.31
N GLU A 153 -15.54 1.39 5.99
CA GLU A 153 -14.83 0.46 5.11
C GLU A 153 -13.66 1.16 4.43
N TRP A 154 -12.65 0.40 4.03
CA TRP A 154 -11.43 0.95 3.43
C TRP A 154 -11.18 0.36 2.06
N GLY A 155 -11.21 1.20 1.05
CA GLY A 155 -10.67 0.90 -0.26
C GLY A 155 -9.17 1.11 -0.31
N CYS A 156 -8.48 0.37 -1.17
CA CYS A 156 -7.05 0.57 -1.42
C CYS A 156 -6.82 0.68 -2.93
N GLN A 157 -6.09 1.73 -3.33
CA GLN A 157 -5.85 2.05 -4.74
C GLN A 157 -4.36 2.24 -5.01
N SER A 158 -3.88 1.57 -6.05
CA SER A 158 -2.56 1.79 -6.67
C SER A 158 -2.75 2.49 -8.03
N ALA A 159 -1.90 2.22 -9.00
CA ALA A 159 -2.11 2.66 -10.39
C ALA A 159 -3.37 2.06 -11.03
N THR A 160 -3.97 1.05 -10.40
CA THR A 160 -5.26 0.46 -10.78
C THR A 160 -6.21 0.45 -9.59
N ASN A 161 -7.50 0.35 -9.86
CA ASN A 161 -8.57 0.27 -8.88
C ASN A 161 -9.49 -0.93 -9.12
N ALA A 162 -9.01 -1.93 -9.86
CA ALA A 162 -9.82 -3.07 -10.29
C ALA A 162 -10.46 -3.83 -9.12
N THR A 163 -9.72 -4.00 -8.02
CA THR A 163 -10.24 -4.66 -6.81
C THR A 163 -11.38 -3.85 -6.18
N MET A 164 -11.24 -2.54 -6.06
CA MET A 164 -12.30 -1.68 -5.53
C MET A 164 -13.54 -1.70 -6.42
N THR A 165 -13.35 -1.63 -7.75
CA THR A 165 -14.45 -1.74 -8.72
C THR A 165 -15.19 -3.07 -8.59
N THR A 166 -14.45 -4.18 -8.48
CA THR A 166 -15.03 -5.52 -8.30
C THR A 166 -15.79 -5.65 -6.97
N GLN A 167 -15.33 -4.97 -5.93
CA GLN A 167 -15.99 -4.94 -4.62
C GLN A 167 -17.18 -3.97 -4.56
N GLY A 168 -17.45 -3.23 -5.63
CA GLY A 168 -18.61 -2.34 -5.75
C GLY A 168 -18.44 -1.01 -5.01
N PHE A 169 -17.21 -0.54 -4.76
CA PHE A 169 -16.99 0.79 -4.19
C PHE A 169 -17.47 1.87 -5.16
N PRO A 170 -18.31 2.82 -4.73
CA PRO A 170 -18.76 3.93 -5.55
C PRO A 170 -17.72 5.07 -5.60
N ASN A 171 -17.85 5.97 -6.56
CA ASN A 171 -17.09 7.23 -6.61
C ASN A 171 -15.58 7.08 -6.40
N ILE A 172 -14.99 6.01 -6.99
CA ILE A 172 -13.54 5.76 -6.91
C ILE A 172 -12.82 6.88 -7.67
N PRO A 173 -11.90 7.63 -7.02
CA PRO A 173 -11.17 8.69 -7.70
C PRO A 173 -10.22 8.11 -8.77
N THR A 174 -9.89 8.94 -9.76
CA THR A 174 -8.85 8.60 -10.72
C THR A 174 -7.51 8.38 -10.00
N ALA A 175 -6.78 7.34 -10.37
CA ALA A 175 -5.47 7.06 -9.81
C ALA A 175 -4.51 8.25 -10.03
N LEU A 176 -3.69 8.53 -9.02
CA LEU A 176 -2.69 9.59 -9.12
C LEU A 176 -1.66 9.25 -10.19
N ALA A 177 -1.10 10.26 -10.86
CA ALA A 177 0.03 10.08 -11.76
C ALA A 177 1.27 9.49 -11.05
N THR A 178 1.35 9.70 -9.74
CA THR A 178 2.40 9.17 -8.84
C THR A 178 2.01 7.84 -8.19
N ALA A 179 0.89 7.23 -8.60
CA ALA A 179 0.42 5.99 -7.98
C ALA A 179 1.35 4.82 -8.21
N LEU A 180 1.56 4.02 -7.16
CA LEU A 180 2.40 2.82 -7.18
C LEU A 180 1.95 1.85 -8.26
N GLN A 181 2.88 1.30 -9.03
CA GLN A 181 2.57 0.31 -10.06
C GLN A 181 1.87 -0.92 -9.44
N ALA A 182 0.82 -1.40 -10.10
CA ALA A 182 -0.01 -2.51 -9.61
C ALA A 182 0.80 -3.78 -9.31
N LYS A 183 1.87 -4.07 -10.05
CA LYS A 183 2.71 -5.24 -9.81
C LYS A 183 3.38 -5.25 -8.43
N TYR A 184 3.61 -4.08 -7.84
CA TYR A 184 4.21 -3.93 -6.50
C TYR A 184 3.16 -3.79 -5.39
N ALA A 185 1.93 -3.44 -5.76
CA ALA A 185 0.86 -3.32 -4.79
C ALA A 185 0.38 -4.69 -4.28
N PRO A 186 -0.06 -4.79 -3.02
CA PRO A 186 -0.76 -5.96 -2.50
C PRO A 186 -2.04 -6.28 -3.31
N ALA A 187 -2.54 -7.51 -3.22
CA ALA A 187 -3.67 -7.97 -4.03
C ALA A 187 -4.95 -7.13 -3.84
N ASN A 188 -5.18 -6.64 -2.62
CA ASN A 188 -6.33 -5.80 -2.28
C ASN A 188 -6.22 -4.34 -2.75
N CYS A 189 -5.10 -3.95 -3.36
CA CYS A 189 -4.83 -2.60 -3.84
C CYS A 189 -4.62 -2.52 -5.37
N ARG A 190 -4.96 -3.60 -6.10
CA ARG A 190 -4.77 -3.68 -7.55
C ARG A 190 -6.01 -3.33 -8.35
#